data_1b35560c8d9715495a06a3fe35b9945f
#
_entry.id   1b35560c8d9715495a06a3fe35b9945f
#
_cell.length_a   1.000
_cell.length_b   1.000
_cell.length_c   1.000
_cell.angle_alpha   90.00
_cell.angle_beta   90.00
_cell.angle_gamma   90.00
#
_symmetry.space_group_name_H-M   'P 1'
#
loop_
_entity.id
_entity.type
_entity.pdbx_description
1 polymer ?
#
loop_
_entity_poly.entity_id
_entity_poly.type
_entity_poly.pdbx_seq_one_letter_code
_entity_poly.pdbx_strand_id
1 'polypeptide(L)'
;MKAAVFSDTHSNTALMVEAVRRCRPDAIIHLGDHDRDTEILRREFPAIPLYSVCGNCDFGSSAPLRDVVQLGPVKAFITHGHAYQVNYGLTSLAYAAREAGAQLAMYGHTHVPDYQDWGGVQILNPGTAGRGRSLTWALVTVYDNGGIVCEIRDL
;
A
#
# COMPACT_ATOMS: atom_id res chain seq x y z
N MET A 1 -10.91 10.20 -6.02
CA MET A 1 -10.51 8.79 -6.17
C MET A 1 -10.10 8.23 -4.81
N LYS A 2 -10.55 7.02 -4.46
CA LYS A 2 -10.22 6.34 -3.19
C LYS A 2 -9.43 5.07 -3.46
N ALA A 3 -8.36 4.83 -2.72
CA ALA A 3 -7.61 3.57 -2.78
C ALA A 3 -7.56 2.91 -1.39
N ALA A 4 -7.86 1.61 -1.33
CA ALA A 4 -7.66 0.80 -0.13
C ALA A 4 -6.26 0.19 -0.17
N VAL A 5 -5.47 0.42 0.86
CA VAL A 5 -4.05 0.03 0.93
C VAL A 5 -3.84 -0.97 2.05
N PHE A 6 -3.31 -2.13 1.70
CA PHE A 6 -3.00 -3.24 2.61
C PHE A 6 -1.54 -3.65 2.49
N SER A 7 -1.00 -4.24 3.54
CA SER A 7 0.33 -4.85 3.57
C SER A 7 0.37 -6.00 4.57
N ASP A 8 1.31 -6.91 4.39
CA ASP A 8 1.68 -7.91 5.39
C ASP A 8 0.47 -8.73 5.87
N THR A 9 -0.33 -9.26 4.92
CA THR A 9 -1.60 -9.95 5.19
C THR A 9 -1.45 -11.32 5.81
N HIS A 10 -0.35 -12.01 5.52
CA HIS A 10 0.00 -13.31 6.11
C HIS A 10 -1.19 -14.30 6.21
N SER A 11 -1.95 -14.42 5.10
CA SER A 11 -3.13 -15.28 4.96
C SER A 11 -4.40 -14.84 5.73
N ASN A 12 -4.41 -13.66 6.33
CA ASN A 12 -5.61 -13.11 6.99
C ASN A 12 -6.43 -12.26 6.00
N THR A 13 -7.11 -12.93 5.08
CA THR A 13 -7.79 -12.27 3.95
C THR A 13 -9.20 -11.78 4.26
N ALA A 14 -9.87 -12.36 5.27
CA ALA A 14 -11.28 -12.07 5.55
C ALA A 14 -11.52 -10.59 5.93
N LEU A 15 -10.67 -10.04 6.80
CA LEU A 15 -10.77 -8.63 7.21
C LEU A 15 -10.47 -7.66 6.07
N MET A 16 -9.50 -8.00 5.21
CA MET A 16 -9.19 -7.23 4.02
C MET A 16 -10.39 -7.17 3.06
N VAL A 17 -11.05 -8.30 2.79
CA VAL A 17 -12.26 -8.36 1.96
C VAL A 17 -13.39 -7.51 2.56
N GLU A 18 -13.60 -7.60 3.88
CA GLU A 18 -14.62 -6.81 4.56
C GLU A 18 -14.34 -5.30 4.49
N ALA A 19 -13.09 -4.89 4.67
CA ALA A 19 -12.69 -3.48 4.54
C ALA A 19 -12.98 -2.94 3.14
N VAL A 20 -12.66 -3.70 2.08
CA VAL A 20 -12.95 -3.32 0.69
C VAL A 20 -14.47 -3.21 0.45
N ARG A 21 -15.27 -4.16 0.96
CA ARG A 21 -16.74 -4.10 0.85
C ARG A 21 -17.32 -2.84 1.48
N ARG A 22 -16.81 -2.45 2.64
CA ARG A 22 -17.28 -1.26 3.37
C ARG A 22 -16.89 0.04 2.72
N CYS A 23 -15.61 0.18 2.32
CA CYS A 23 -15.12 1.46 1.79
C CYS A 23 -15.42 1.68 0.32
N ARG A 24 -15.68 0.60 -0.46
CA ARG A 24 -15.95 0.64 -1.91
C ARG A 24 -14.93 1.52 -2.63
N PRO A 25 -13.66 1.13 -2.65
CA PRO A 25 -12.61 1.95 -3.23
C PRO A 25 -12.63 1.89 -4.76
N ASP A 26 -12.03 2.88 -5.40
CA ASP A 26 -11.81 2.92 -6.84
C ASP A 26 -10.58 2.09 -7.25
N ALA A 27 -9.67 1.80 -6.31
CA ALA A 27 -8.50 0.95 -6.52
C ALA A 27 -8.11 0.22 -5.22
N ILE A 28 -7.42 -0.91 -5.37
CA ILE A 28 -6.85 -1.67 -4.26
C ILE A 28 -5.34 -1.75 -4.47
N ILE A 29 -4.57 -1.58 -3.38
CA ILE A 29 -3.11 -1.66 -3.38
C ILE A 29 -2.68 -2.65 -2.30
N HIS A 30 -1.79 -3.58 -2.65
CA HIS A 30 -1.18 -4.52 -1.72
C HIS A 30 0.35 -4.37 -1.77
N LEU A 31 0.96 -4.09 -0.64
CA LEU A 31 2.37 -3.72 -0.54
C LEU A 31 3.30 -4.91 -0.22
N GLY A 32 2.85 -6.12 -0.48
CA GLY A 32 3.67 -7.33 -0.34
C GLY A 32 3.52 -8.03 1.00
N ASP A 33 4.29 -9.06 1.16
CA ASP A 33 4.24 -10.14 2.13
C ASP A 33 2.87 -10.85 2.14
N HIS A 34 2.87 -12.01 1.46
CA HIS A 34 1.72 -12.79 1.02
C HIS A 34 0.91 -12.13 -0.11
N ASP A 35 1.58 -11.70 -1.17
CA ASP A 35 0.96 -11.12 -2.37
C ASP A 35 -0.10 -12.05 -3.01
N ARG A 36 0.01 -13.37 -2.83
CA ARG A 36 -1.00 -14.35 -3.24
C ARG A 36 -2.37 -14.13 -2.59
N ASP A 37 -2.42 -13.48 -1.43
CA ASP A 37 -3.67 -13.14 -0.77
C ASP A 37 -4.50 -12.15 -1.60
N THR A 38 -3.89 -11.47 -2.56
CA THR A 38 -4.60 -10.60 -3.51
C THR A 38 -5.52 -11.36 -4.47
N GLU A 39 -5.32 -12.66 -4.67
CA GLU A 39 -6.16 -13.47 -5.55
C GLU A 39 -7.62 -13.49 -5.10
N ILE A 40 -7.87 -13.49 -3.78
CA ILE A 40 -9.23 -13.41 -3.27
C ILE A 40 -9.87 -12.06 -3.61
N LEU A 41 -9.11 -10.96 -3.53
CA LEU A 41 -9.61 -9.64 -3.88
C LEU A 41 -9.92 -9.53 -5.38
N ARG A 42 -9.08 -10.10 -6.23
CA ARG A 42 -9.33 -10.14 -7.69
C ARG A 42 -10.59 -10.92 -8.03
N ARG A 43 -10.87 -11.99 -7.30
CA ARG A 43 -12.06 -12.82 -7.47
C ARG A 43 -13.32 -12.13 -6.93
N GLU A 44 -13.25 -11.53 -5.75
CA GLU A 44 -14.40 -10.92 -5.07
C GLU A 44 -14.75 -9.54 -5.69
N PHE A 45 -13.75 -8.82 -6.21
CA PHE A 45 -13.89 -7.46 -6.75
C PHE A 45 -13.26 -7.31 -8.15
N PRO A 46 -13.71 -8.09 -9.14
CA PRO A 46 -13.06 -8.13 -10.46
C PRO A 46 -13.11 -6.80 -11.23
N ALA A 47 -14.02 -5.90 -10.86
CA ALA A 47 -14.16 -4.58 -11.48
C ALA A 47 -13.25 -3.52 -10.86
N ILE A 48 -12.59 -3.80 -9.73
CA ILE A 48 -11.72 -2.83 -9.04
C ILE A 48 -10.27 -3.11 -9.45
N PRO A 49 -9.55 -2.14 -10.04
CA PRO A 49 -8.13 -2.27 -10.32
C PRO A 49 -7.35 -2.63 -9.05
N LEU A 50 -6.48 -3.64 -9.15
CA LEU A 50 -5.62 -4.08 -8.06
C LEU A 50 -4.17 -4.04 -8.49
N TYR A 51 -3.37 -3.29 -7.75
CA TYR A 51 -1.93 -3.14 -7.88
C TYR A 51 -1.25 -3.86 -6.72
N SER A 52 -0.21 -4.63 -6.99
CA SER A 52 0.54 -5.34 -5.95
C SER A 52 2.03 -5.37 -6.24
N VAL A 53 2.81 -5.38 -5.17
CA VAL A 53 4.26 -5.60 -5.19
C VAL A 53 4.58 -6.81 -4.33
N CYS A 54 5.74 -7.44 -4.57
CA CYS A 54 6.19 -8.55 -3.74
C CYS A 54 7.01 -8.05 -2.54
N GLY A 55 6.83 -8.74 -1.41
CA GLY A 55 7.64 -8.57 -0.22
C GLY A 55 8.79 -9.57 -0.11
N ASN A 56 9.51 -9.52 0.98
CA ASN A 56 10.63 -10.46 1.23
C ASN A 56 10.16 -11.89 1.57
N CYS A 57 8.89 -12.08 1.91
CA CYS A 57 8.31 -13.41 2.14
C CYS A 57 7.66 -14.02 0.88
N ASP A 58 7.62 -13.31 -0.24
CA ASP A 58 6.92 -13.71 -1.46
C ASP A 58 7.85 -14.44 -2.45
N PHE A 59 8.39 -15.58 -2.03
CA PHE A 59 9.27 -16.40 -2.87
C PHE A 59 8.55 -16.89 -4.13
N GLY A 60 9.15 -16.61 -5.29
CA GLY A 60 8.62 -17.03 -6.59
C GLY A 60 7.41 -16.23 -7.07
N SER A 61 7.12 -15.10 -6.45
CA SER A 61 6.13 -14.14 -6.93
C SER A 61 6.54 -13.56 -8.29
N SER A 62 5.57 -13.32 -9.15
CA SER A 62 5.72 -12.56 -10.40
C SER A 62 5.43 -11.06 -10.23
N ALA A 63 4.97 -10.63 -9.04
CA ALA A 63 4.74 -9.22 -8.76
C ALA A 63 6.07 -8.45 -8.73
N PRO A 64 6.10 -7.18 -9.18
CA PRO A 64 7.33 -6.38 -9.16
C PRO A 64 7.74 -6.03 -7.73
N LEU A 65 9.05 -5.73 -7.51
CA LEU A 65 9.55 -5.21 -6.23
C LEU A 65 9.06 -3.79 -5.92
N ARG A 66 8.72 -3.05 -6.97
CA ARG A 66 8.20 -1.67 -6.92
C ARG A 66 7.41 -1.36 -8.17
N ASP A 67 6.49 -0.42 -8.06
CA ASP A 67 5.74 0.09 -9.20
C ASP A 67 5.38 1.57 -9.00
N VAL A 68 4.99 2.25 -10.07
CA VAL A 68 4.45 3.61 -10.03
C VAL A 68 3.04 3.57 -10.59
N VAL A 69 2.07 3.79 -9.74
CA VAL A 69 0.65 3.73 -10.09
C VAL A 69 0.03 5.12 -10.16
N GLN A 70 -0.90 5.30 -11.09
CA GLN A 70 -1.61 6.57 -11.22
C GLN A 70 -2.91 6.52 -10.42
N LEU A 71 -3.04 7.40 -9.44
CA LEU A 71 -4.23 7.58 -8.62
C LEU A 71 -4.86 8.96 -8.93
N GLY A 72 -5.75 9.03 -9.91
CA GLY A 72 -6.24 10.31 -10.41
C GLY A 72 -5.09 11.19 -10.90
N PRO A 73 -4.93 12.44 -10.42
CA PRO A 73 -3.82 13.31 -10.82
C PRO A 73 -2.49 13.00 -10.11
N VAL A 74 -2.45 12.07 -9.14
CA VAL A 74 -1.29 11.77 -8.30
C VAL A 74 -0.58 10.52 -8.78
N LYS A 75 0.75 10.58 -8.90
CA LYS A 75 1.61 9.41 -9.04
C LYS A 75 1.97 8.88 -7.66
N ALA A 76 1.73 7.60 -7.42
CA ALA A 76 2.09 6.91 -6.20
C ALA A 76 3.16 5.85 -6.47
N PHE A 77 4.28 5.95 -5.76
CA PHE A 77 5.34 4.94 -5.74
C PHE A 77 4.98 3.88 -4.72
N ILE A 78 4.88 2.63 -5.12
CA ILE A 78 4.55 1.50 -4.24
C ILE A 78 5.69 0.50 -4.17
N THR A 79 5.98 0.01 -2.98
CA THR A 79 7.00 -1.02 -2.71
C THR A 79 6.71 -1.68 -1.38
N HIS A 80 7.26 -2.87 -1.15
CA HIS A 80 7.21 -3.45 0.19
C HIS A 80 8.14 -2.73 1.17
N GLY A 81 9.29 -2.23 0.72
CA GLY A 81 10.18 -1.40 1.54
C GLY A 81 11.49 -2.08 1.94
N HIS A 82 11.56 -3.42 2.00
CA HIS A 82 12.77 -4.14 2.40
C HIS A 82 13.99 -3.78 1.52
N ALA A 83 13.80 -3.59 0.21
CA ALA A 83 14.85 -3.19 -0.72
C ALA A 83 15.34 -1.74 -0.49
N TYR A 84 14.57 -0.93 0.22
CA TYR A 84 14.90 0.46 0.60
C TYR A 84 15.33 0.60 2.05
N GLN A 85 15.51 -0.52 2.76
CA GLN A 85 15.98 -0.56 4.15
C GLN A 85 15.14 0.30 5.11
N VAL A 86 13.83 0.31 4.92
CA VAL A 86 12.88 1.17 5.66
C VAL A 86 12.91 0.96 7.18
N ASN A 87 13.46 -0.16 7.68
CA ASN A 87 13.69 -0.40 9.11
C ASN A 87 14.75 0.56 9.71
N TYR A 88 15.58 1.17 8.88
CA TYR A 88 16.67 2.06 9.30
C TYR A 88 16.42 3.52 8.95
N GLY A 89 15.35 3.81 8.22
CA GLY A 89 14.92 5.15 7.84
C GLY A 89 14.32 5.23 6.45
N LEU A 90 13.66 6.34 6.16
CA LEU A 90 12.86 6.52 4.94
C LEU A 90 13.59 7.29 3.83
N THR A 91 14.82 7.71 4.05
CA THR A 91 15.58 8.55 3.12
C THR A 91 15.69 7.93 1.72
N SER A 92 16.08 6.64 1.65
CA SER A 92 16.22 5.93 0.36
C SER A 92 14.90 5.81 -0.38
N LEU A 93 13.81 5.53 0.35
CA LEU A 93 12.46 5.44 -0.21
C LEU A 93 12.00 6.81 -0.73
N ALA A 94 12.20 7.88 0.05
CA ALA A 94 11.82 9.24 -0.32
C ALA A 94 12.54 9.70 -1.61
N TYR A 95 13.83 9.42 -1.73
CA TYR A 95 14.60 9.72 -2.95
C TYR A 95 14.09 8.95 -4.15
N ALA A 96 13.85 7.63 -4.02
CA ALA A 96 13.34 6.81 -5.11
C ALA A 96 11.97 7.29 -5.60
N ALA A 97 11.07 7.64 -4.67
CA ALA A 97 9.76 8.18 -5.01
C ALA A 97 9.88 9.53 -5.75
N ARG A 98 10.77 10.40 -5.29
CA ARG A 98 11.03 11.70 -5.92
C ARG A 98 11.61 11.55 -7.33
N GLU A 99 12.57 10.65 -7.53
CA GLU A 99 13.13 10.33 -8.87
C GLU A 99 12.06 9.80 -9.82
N ALA A 100 11.09 9.04 -9.30
CA ALA A 100 9.94 8.55 -10.06
C ALA A 100 8.88 9.64 -10.35
N GLY A 101 9.05 10.85 -9.80
CA GLY A 101 8.09 11.94 -9.91
C GLY A 101 6.81 11.69 -9.13
N ALA A 102 6.87 10.86 -8.08
CA ALA A 102 5.73 10.52 -7.25
C ALA A 102 5.53 11.55 -6.12
N GLN A 103 4.27 11.87 -5.83
CA GLN A 103 3.85 12.73 -4.73
C GLN A 103 3.51 11.91 -3.47
N LEU A 104 3.25 10.62 -3.64
CA LEU A 104 2.95 9.67 -2.57
C LEU A 104 3.88 8.46 -2.70
N ALA A 105 4.47 8.02 -1.60
CA ALA A 105 5.17 6.73 -1.49
C ALA A 105 4.43 5.85 -0.48
N MET A 106 4.22 4.58 -0.81
CA MET A 106 3.57 3.62 0.09
C MET A 106 4.46 2.40 0.27
N TYR A 107 4.62 1.97 1.54
CA TYR A 107 5.47 0.85 1.92
C TYR A 107 4.86 0.03 3.06
N GLY A 108 5.33 -1.19 3.27
CA GLY A 108 4.93 -2.11 4.35
C GLY A 108 6.13 -2.53 5.21
N HIS A 109 6.34 -3.82 5.38
CA HIS A 109 7.51 -4.47 5.97
C HIS A 109 7.71 -4.25 7.46
N THR A 110 7.56 -3.03 7.98
CA THR A 110 7.79 -2.73 9.41
C THR A 110 6.64 -3.18 10.30
N HIS A 111 5.48 -3.48 9.74
CA HIS A 111 4.21 -3.75 10.42
C HIS A 111 3.72 -2.61 11.33
N VAL A 112 4.34 -1.45 11.26
CA VAL A 112 4.00 -0.27 12.06
C VAL A 112 3.34 0.76 11.18
N PRO A 113 2.08 1.14 11.45
CA PRO A 113 1.43 2.19 10.69
C PRO A 113 2.15 3.52 10.87
N ASP A 114 2.38 4.22 9.77
CA ASP A 114 3.10 5.49 9.77
C ASP A 114 2.65 6.39 8.62
N TYR A 115 2.63 7.69 8.86
CA TYR A 115 2.34 8.68 7.83
C TYR A 115 3.08 9.98 8.10
N GLN A 116 3.90 10.42 7.14
CA GLN A 116 4.71 11.62 7.28
C GLN A 116 4.94 12.31 5.93
N ASP A 117 5.27 13.61 5.96
CA ASP A 117 5.73 14.38 4.80
C ASP A 117 7.27 14.44 4.79
N TRP A 118 7.84 14.10 3.64
CA TRP A 118 9.28 14.13 3.37
C TRP A 118 9.60 15.11 2.26
N GLY A 119 9.49 16.40 2.57
CA GLY A 119 9.86 17.48 1.66
C GLY A 119 9.05 17.46 0.36
N GLY A 120 7.72 17.29 0.50
CA GLY A 120 6.75 17.30 -0.60
C GLY A 120 6.44 15.92 -1.17
N VAL A 121 7.04 14.83 -0.63
CA VAL A 121 6.59 13.46 -0.87
C VAL A 121 5.92 12.96 0.40
N GLN A 122 4.64 12.64 0.33
CA GLN A 122 3.94 12.00 1.44
C GLN A 122 4.31 10.51 1.49
N ILE A 123 4.64 10.00 2.66
CA ILE A 123 5.05 8.60 2.84
C ILE A 123 4.09 7.92 3.80
N LEU A 124 3.50 6.80 3.36
CA LEU A 124 2.48 6.06 4.09
C LEU A 124 2.90 4.61 4.29
N ASN A 125 2.76 4.12 5.51
CA ASN A 125 2.70 2.70 5.83
C ASN A 125 1.32 2.37 6.41
N PRO A 126 0.55 1.44 5.84
CA PRO A 126 -0.77 1.09 6.36
C PRO A 126 -0.70 0.24 7.63
N GLY A 127 0.49 -0.21 8.05
CA GLY A 127 0.68 -1.21 9.08
C GLY A 127 0.54 -2.63 8.52
N THR A 128 0.07 -3.56 9.32
CA THR A 128 -0.13 -4.96 8.95
C THR A 128 -1.60 -5.35 9.00
N ALA A 129 -2.06 -6.06 7.98
CA ALA A 129 -3.42 -6.61 7.94
C ALA A 129 -3.50 -8.05 8.49
N GLY A 130 -2.35 -8.70 8.78
CA GLY A 130 -2.31 -10.12 9.10
C GLY A 130 -1.79 -10.50 10.48
N ARG A 131 -0.81 -9.78 11.01
CA ARG A 131 -0.12 -10.16 12.25
C ARG A 131 0.19 -8.94 13.11
N GLY A 132 -0.15 -9.02 14.40
CA GLY A 132 0.17 -7.98 15.36
C GLY A 132 -0.92 -7.82 16.42
N ARG A 133 -0.70 -6.88 17.35
CA ARG A 133 -1.69 -6.52 18.38
C ARG A 133 -2.81 -5.63 17.80
N SER A 134 -2.48 -4.83 16.80
CA SER A 134 -3.41 -4.01 16.05
C SER A 134 -3.26 -4.35 14.58
N LEU A 135 -4.34 -4.73 13.95
CA LEU A 135 -4.40 -4.94 12.51
C LEU A 135 -4.91 -3.66 11.88
N THR A 136 -4.17 -3.14 10.90
CA THR A 136 -4.49 -1.86 10.29
C THR A 136 -4.38 -1.92 8.78
N TRP A 137 -5.03 -0.98 8.13
CA TRP A 137 -4.98 -0.69 6.72
C TRP A 137 -5.10 0.82 6.52
N ALA A 138 -4.92 1.30 5.30
CA ALA A 138 -5.10 2.72 5.03
C ALA A 138 -6.12 2.96 3.92
N LEU A 139 -6.91 4.04 4.08
CA LEU A 139 -7.70 4.62 3.00
C LEU A 139 -6.99 5.88 2.50
N VAL A 140 -6.59 5.87 1.25
CA VAL A 140 -6.02 7.02 0.55
C VAL A 140 -7.10 7.68 -0.28
N THR A 141 -7.35 8.95 -0.05
CA THR A 141 -8.26 9.76 -0.87
C THR A 141 -7.45 10.78 -1.66
N VAL A 142 -7.56 10.73 -2.97
CA VAL A 142 -6.95 11.69 -3.89
C VAL A 142 -8.04 12.56 -4.50
N TYR A 143 -7.87 13.86 -4.37
CA TYR A 143 -8.79 14.87 -4.91
C TYR A 143 -8.36 15.33 -6.32
N ASP A 144 -9.28 15.89 -7.09
CA ASP A 144 -9.02 16.34 -8.46
C ASP A 144 -7.97 17.47 -8.56
N ASN A 145 -7.79 18.22 -7.48
CA ASN A 145 -6.74 19.24 -7.37
C ASN A 145 -5.36 18.71 -6.99
N GLY A 146 -5.21 17.36 -6.86
CA GLY A 146 -3.97 16.72 -6.45
C GLY A 146 -3.78 16.61 -4.93
N GLY A 147 -4.75 17.05 -4.13
CA GLY A 147 -4.71 16.88 -2.67
C GLY A 147 -4.79 15.40 -2.30
N ILE A 148 -4.01 15.00 -1.29
CA ILE A 148 -3.93 13.63 -0.79
C ILE A 148 -4.30 13.62 0.69
N VAL A 149 -5.19 12.72 1.08
CA VAL A 149 -5.50 12.44 2.49
C VAL A 149 -5.32 10.94 2.73
N CYS A 150 -4.48 10.59 3.70
CA CYS A 150 -4.25 9.23 4.14
C CYS A 150 -4.84 9.01 5.53
N GLU A 151 -5.71 8.02 5.65
CA GLU A 151 -6.34 7.64 6.91
C GLU A 151 -5.94 6.21 7.26
N ILE A 152 -5.20 6.03 8.36
CA ILE A 152 -4.93 4.71 8.92
C ILE A 152 -6.15 4.28 9.73
N ARG A 153 -6.62 3.06 9.49
CA ARG A 153 -7.84 2.51 10.07
C ARG A 153 -7.58 1.13 10.66
N ASP A 154 -8.27 0.81 11.75
CA ASP A 154 -8.30 -0.54 12.30
C ASP A 154 -9.11 -1.48 11.39
N LEU A 155 -8.69 -2.76 11.36
CA LEU A 155 -9.38 -3.85 10.67
C LEU A 155 -10.37 -4.57 11.58
#